data_c69e9de1cff6517fad2b82bbc2cbe0e7
#
_entry.id   c69e9de1cff6517fad2b82bbc2cbe0e7
#
_cell.length_a   1.000
_cell.length_b   1.000
_cell.length_c   1.000
_cell.angle_alpha   90.00
_cell.angle_beta   90.00
_cell.angle_gamma   90.00
#
_symmetry.space_group_name_H-M   'P 1'
#
loop_
_entity.id
_entity.type
_entity.pdbx_description
1 polymer ?
#
loop_
_entity_poly.entity_id
_entity_poly.type
_entity_poly.pdbx_seq_one_letter_code
_entity_poly.pdbx_strand_id
1 'polypeptide(L)'
;MSKYIIKMNTIFKALNDETRREILELLRKSDMTAGEIADHFNISKPSISHHLDLLKQADLVTSDKQGQFIIYSLNTSIVDDILQWLLTLKKQK
;
A
#
# COMPACT_ATOMS: atom_id res chain seq x y z
N MET A 1 -11.03 -3.26 21.76
CA MET A 1 -9.90 -3.10 20.83
C MET A 1 -10.17 -2.03 19.81
N SER A 2 -9.14 -1.26 19.48
CA SER A 2 -9.26 -0.24 18.45
C SER A 2 -9.33 -0.89 17.07
N LYS A 3 -10.01 -0.23 16.12
CA LYS A 3 -10.10 -0.69 14.74
C LYS A 3 -8.72 -0.84 14.09
N TYR A 4 -7.69 -0.16 14.61
CA TYR A 4 -6.33 -0.21 14.05
C TYR A 4 -5.69 -1.57 14.23
N ILE A 5 -6.09 -2.35 15.23
CA ILE A 5 -5.42 -3.60 15.59
C ILE A 5 -5.78 -4.72 14.63
N ILE A 6 -6.97 -4.69 14.03
CA ILE A 6 -7.49 -5.80 13.24
C ILE A 6 -6.59 -6.15 12.06
N LYS A 7 -6.06 -5.15 11.35
CA LYS A 7 -5.21 -5.38 10.19
C LYS A 7 -3.75 -5.01 10.40
N MET A 8 -3.36 -4.70 11.63
CA MET A 8 -2.03 -4.15 11.89
C MET A 8 -0.92 -5.10 11.48
N ASN A 9 -1.05 -6.40 11.79
CA ASN A 9 -0.03 -7.38 11.40
C ASN A 9 0.07 -7.49 9.87
N THR A 10 -1.05 -7.48 9.18
CA THR A 10 -1.07 -7.52 7.71
C THR A 10 -0.42 -6.28 7.12
N ILE A 11 -0.70 -5.12 7.70
CA ILE A 11 -0.10 -3.85 7.29
C ILE A 11 1.42 -3.89 7.46
N PHE A 12 1.90 -4.28 8.63
CA PHE A 12 3.34 -4.33 8.88
C PHE A 12 4.04 -5.36 8.01
N LYS A 13 3.39 -6.50 7.78
CA LYS A 13 3.94 -7.51 6.86
C LYS A 13 4.07 -6.94 5.44
N ALA A 14 3.06 -6.23 4.97
CA ALA A 14 3.10 -5.61 3.65
C ALA A 14 4.20 -4.54 3.57
N LEU A 15 4.40 -3.78 4.65
CA LEU A 15 5.42 -2.73 4.70
C LEU A 15 6.84 -3.29 4.86
N ASN A 16 6.98 -4.54 5.27
CA ASN A 16 8.27 -5.15 5.51
C ASN A 16 8.91 -5.68 4.23
N ASP A 17 8.93 -4.84 3.20
CA ASP A 17 9.56 -5.16 1.93
C ASP A 17 9.87 -3.85 1.20
N GLU A 18 11.12 -3.72 0.75
CA GLU A 18 11.58 -2.49 0.10
C GLU A 18 10.80 -2.16 -1.16
N THR A 19 10.56 -3.18 -2.01
CA THR A 19 9.82 -2.96 -3.26
C THR A 19 8.41 -2.47 -2.98
N ARG A 20 7.74 -3.06 -2.01
CA ARG A 20 6.38 -2.64 -1.67
C ARG A 20 6.35 -1.20 -1.14
N ARG A 21 7.34 -0.81 -0.31
CA ARG A 21 7.44 0.58 0.14
C ARG A 21 7.67 1.54 -1.02
N GLU A 22 8.49 1.15 -2.00
CA GLU A 22 8.72 1.98 -3.18
C GLU A 22 7.46 2.12 -4.03
N ILE A 23 6.67 1.05 -4.16
CA ILE A 23 5.38 1.13 -4.86
C ILE A 23 4.47 2.17 -4.20
N LEU A 24 4.39 2.16 -2.87
CA LEU A 24 3.59 3.15 -2.15
C LEU A 24 4.07 4.57 -2.43
N GLU A 25 5.38 4.77 -2.50
CA GLU A 25 5.92 6.10 -2.82
C GLU A 25 5.58 6.54 -4.24
N LEU A 26 5.58 5.62 -5.20
CA LEU A 26 5.15 5.92 -6.56
C LEU A 26 3.68 6.33 -6.58
N LEU A 27 2.83 5.58 -5.89
CA LEU A 27 1.39 5.84 -5.85
C LEU A 27 1.04 7.10 -5.09
N ARG A 28 1.94 7.57 -4.21
CA ARG A 28 1.76 8.87 -3.56
C ARG A 28 1.77 9.99 -4.58
N LYS A 29 2.51 9.83 -5.66
CA LYS A 29 2.65 10.86 -6.70
C LYS A 29 1.50 10.83 -7.71
N SER A 30 1.07 9.65 -8.11
CA SER A 30 -0.04 9.49 -9.04
C SER A 30 -0.54 8.05 -9.03
N ASP A 31 -1.81 7.88 -9.39
CA ASP A 31 -2.38 6.55 -9.60
C ASP A 31 -1.75 5.91 -10.84
N MET A 32 -1.59 4.60 -10.82
CA MET A 32 -0.88 3.88 -11.90
C MET A 32 -1.50 2.51 -12.16
N THR A 33 -1.35 2.04 -13.39
CA THR A 33 -1.60 0.62 -13.71
C THR A 33 -0.43 -0.23 -13.23
N ALA A 34 -0.64 -1.54 -13.13
CA ALA A 34 0.44 -2.47 -12.78
C ALA A 34 1.60 -2.38 -13.77
N GLY A 35 1.29 -2.22 -15.07
CA GLY A 35 2.33 -2.08 -16.10
C GLY A 35 3.18 -0.83 -15.90
N GLU A 36 2.54 0.29 -15.59
CA GLU A 36 3.26 1.54 -15.30
C GLU A 36 4.15 1.40 -14.07
N ILE A 37 3.65 0.73 -13.04
CA ILE A 37 4.45 0.48 -11.84
C ILE A 37 5.65 -0.41 -12.18
N ALA A 38 5.42 -1.50 -12.94
CA ALA A 38 6.47 -2.43 -13.31
C ALA A 38 7.60 -1.75 -14.10
N ASP A 39 7.27 -0.72 -14.87
CA ASP A 39 8.28 0.02 -15.65
C ASP A 39 9.30 0.74 -14.78
N HIS A 40 8.98 0.96 -13.50
CA HIS A 40 9.91 1.59 -12.55
C HIS A 40 10.85 0.60 -11.87
N PHE A 41 10.65 -0.71 -12.12
CA PHE A 41 11.43 -1.75 -11.45
C PHE A 41 12.02 -2.70 -12.48
N ASN A 42 13.12 -3.34 -12.10
CA ASN A 42 13.75 -4.37 -12.93
C ASN A 42 13.31 -5.75 -12.44
N ILE A 43 12.01 -5.95 -12.34
CA ILE A 43 11.41 -7.22 -11.92
C ILE A 43 10.21 -7.53 -12.81
N SER A 44 9.77 -8.77 -12.82
CA SER A 44 8.70 -9.22 -13.71
C SER A 44 7.34 -8.65 -13.31
N LYS A 45 6.42 -8.56 -14.28
CA LYS A 45 5.04 -8.16 -14.03
C LYS A 45 4.34 -9.07 -13.01
N PRO A 46 4.48 -10.41 -13.10
CA PRO A 46 3.89 -11.27 -12.06
C PRO A 46 4.38 -10.95 -10.65
N SER A 47 5.65 -10.60 -10.48
CA SER A 47 6.18 -10.19 -9.18
C SER A 47 5.54 -8.89 -8.70
N ILE A 48 5.39 -7.91 -9.59
CA ILE A 48 4.70 -6.66 -9.25
C ILE A 48 3.25 -6.95 -8.85
N SER A 49 2.54 -7.79 -9.61
CA SER A 49 1.16 -8.14 -9.28
C SER A 49 1.05 -8.80 -7.91
N HIS A 50 2.01 -9.65 -7.56
CA HIS A 50 2.05 -10.28 -6.23
C HIS A 50 2.22 -9.23 -5.13
N HIS A 51 3.14 -8.28 -5.33
CA HIS A 51 3.33 -7.18 -4.37
C HIS A 51 2.06 -6.33 -4.22
N LEU A 52 1.40 -6.03 -5.34
CA LEU A 52 0.15 -5.26 -5.31
C LEU A 52 -0.96 -6.01 -4.59
N ASP A 53 -1.03 -7.33 -4.76
CA ASP A 53 -2.02 -8.15 -4.04
C ASP A 53 -1.80 -8.08 -2.52
N LEU A 54 -0.55 -8.16 -2.08
CA LEU A 54 -0.25 -8.06 -0.65
C LEU A 54 -0.59 -6.67 -0.11
N LEU A 55 -0.32 -5.62 -0.87
CA LEU A 55 -0.69 -4.26 -0.49
C LEU A 55 -2.21 -4.08 -0.43
N LYS A 56 -2.94 -4.70 -1.37
CA LYS A 56 -4.41 -4.66 -1.34
C LYS A 56 -4.97 -5.40 -0.13
N GLN A 57 -4.41 -6.55 0.21
CA GLN A 57 -4.85 -7.31 1.38
C GLN A 57 -4.71 -6.51 2.67
N ALA A 58 -3.70 -5.63 2.72
CA ALA A 58 -3.47 -4.74 3.85
C ALA A 58 -4.28 -3.45 3.78
N ASP A 59 -5.08 -3.27 2.74
CA ASP A 59 -5.82 -2.04 2.45
C ASP A 59 -4.92 -0.81 2.29
N LEU A 60 -3.65 -1.01 1.98
CA LEU A 60 -2.73 0.11 1.72
C LEU A 60 -2.93 0.69 0.32
N VAL A 61 -3.43 -0.11 -0.60
CA VAL A 61 -3.82 0.35 -1.93
C VAL A 61 -5.22 -0.13 -2.25
N THR A 62 -5.88 0.63 -3.13
CA THR A 62 -7.15 0.24 -3.73
C THR A 62 -6.95 0.08 -5.22
N SER A 63 -7.88 -0.58 -5.89
CA SER A 63 -7.83 -0.72 -7.34
C SER A 63 -9.21 -0.44 -7.92
N ASP A 64 -9.22 0.13 -9.12
CA ASP A 64 -10.44 0.46 -9.84
C ASP A 64 -10.27 0.10 -11.30
N LYS A 65 -11.24 -0.64 -11.83
CA LYS A 65 -11.20 -1.05 -13.23
C LYS A 65 -11.71 0.08 -14.11
N GLN A 66 -10.90 0.52 -15.06
CA GLN A 66 -11.25 1.55 -16.04
C GLN A 66 -11.01 0.99 -17.43
N GLY A 67 -12.10 0.58 -18.11
CA GLY A 67 -12.00 -0.11 -19.39
C GLY A 67 -11.29 -1.44 -19.20
N GLN A 68 -10.21 -1.65 -19.94
CA GLN A 68 -9.40 -2.86 -19.84
C GLN A 68 -8.25 -2.74 -18.85
N PHE A 69 -8.11 -1.57 -18.21
CA PHE A 69 -7.02 -1.31 -17.28
C PHE A 69 -7.52 -1.35 -15.84
N ILE A 70 -6.62 -1.75 -14.94
CA ILE A 70 -6.83 -1.66 -13.50
C ILE A 70 -5.89 -0.57 -13.00
N ILE A 71 -6.46 0.45 -12.37
CA ILE A 71 -5.72 1.59 -11.83
C ILE A 71 -5.57 1.38 -10.32
N TYR A 72 -4.36 1.45 -9.83
CA TYR A 72 -4.05 1.33 -8.41
C TYR A 72 -3.84 2.70 -7.79
N SER A 73 -4.35 2.87 -6.58
CA SER A 73 -4.29 4.13 -5.85
C SER A 73 -3.87 3.88 -4.42
N LEU A 74 -3.15 4.82 -3.84
CA LEU A 74 -2.81 4.78 -2.42
C LEU A 74 -4.07 5.02 -1.59
N ASN A 75 -4.29 4.18 -0.58
CA ASN A 75 -5.41 4.37 0.33
C ASN A 75 -4.98 5.26 1.50
N THR A 76 -5.25 6.55 1.38
CA THR A 76 -4.82 7.52 2.40
C THR A 76 -5.53 7.35 3.73
N SER A 77 -6.74 6.77 3.75
CA SER A 77 -7.46 6.52 5.00
C SER A 77 -6.69 5.57 5.91
N ILE A 78 -6.11 4.50 5.33
CA ILE A 78 -5.30 3.55 6.11
C ILE A 78 -4.00 4.22 6.58
N VAL A 79 -3.40 5.07 5.77
CA VAL A 79 -2.20 5.82 6.16
C VAL A 79 -2.53 6.70 7.37
N ASP A 80 -3.68 7.38 7.35
CA ASP A 80 -4.11 8.20 8.49
C ASP A 80 -4.32 7.36 9.75
N ASP A 81 -4.91 6.18 9.61
CA ASP A 81 -5.12 5.27 10.75
C ASP A 81 -3.79 4.84 11.38
N ILE A 82 -2.81 4.49 10.55
CA ILE A 82 -1.48 4.11 11.02
C ILE A 82 -0.82 5.28 11.74
N LEU A 83 -0.91 6.46 11.15
CA LEU A 83 -0.33 7.67 11.74
C LEU A 83 -0.96 7.95 13.12
N GLN A 84 -2.28 7.85 13.23
CA GLN A 84 -2.95 8.06 14.50
C GLN A 84 -2.52 7.05 15.55
N TRP A 85 -2.39 5.78 15.15
CA TRP A 85 -1.89 4.77 16.08
C TRP A 85 -0.48 5.09 16.54
N LEU A 86 0.41 5.47 15.63
CA LEU A 86 1.78 5.86 15.98
C LEU A 86 1.79 7.04 16.97
N LEU A 87 0.88 8.00 16.79
CA LEU A 87 0.78 9.13 17.69
C LEU A 87 0.39 8.72 19.10
N THR A 88 -0.36 7.63 19.27
CA THR A 88 -0.71 7.13 20.60
C THR A 88 0.52 6.65 21.37
N LEU A 89 1.61 6.33 20.68
CA LEU A 89 2.84 5.86 21.31
C LEU A 89 3.72 6.99 21.80
N LYS A 90 3.41 8.23 21.45
CA LYS A 90 4.16 9.36 21.96
C LYS A 90 3.82 9.56 23.45
N LYS A 91 4.87 9.68 24.24
CA LYS A 91 4.67 9.91 25.66
C LYS A 91 4.14 11.32 25.91
N GLN A 92 3.18 11.41 26.82
CA GLN A 92 2.69 12.70 27.28
C GLN A 92 3.55 13.17 28.44
N LYS A 93 3.69 14.47 28.52
CA LYS A 93 4.41 15.10 29.62
C LYS A 93 3.51 15.31 30.84
#